data_2cd82f08d6d72c9d5f739771b51ebffc
#
_entry.id   2cd82f08d6d72c9d5f739771b51ebffc
#
_cell.length_a   1.000
_cell.length_b   1.000
_cell.length_c   1.000
_cell.angle_alpha   90.00
_cell.angle_beta   90.00
_cell.angle_gamma   90.00
#
_symmetry.space_group_name_H-M   'P 1'
#
loop_
_entity.id
_entity.type
_entity.pdbx_description
1 polymer ?
#
loop_
_entity_poly.entity_id
_entity_poly.type
_entity_poly.pdbx_seq_one_letter_code
_entity_poly.pdbx_strand_id
1 'polypeptide(L)'
;MSKKGSNEERAVVRLFEELGYGAIRVPASGARTKSDKPDVLAGNGRNYYAIEVKSSRNDYIYIRSEQIDELLNFASRFGATPILAVKFTYVPFKVFNPLDLNVTKSGKYTIHRSSAKDDIDLLDYIKERDKL
;
A
#
# COMPACT_ATOMS: atom_id res chain seq x y z
N MET A 1 5.80 7.03 -19.33
CA MET A 1 5.07 6.23 -18.37
C MET A 1 6.01 5.45 -17.49
N SER A 2 5.85 5.56 -16.21
CA SER A 2 6.72 4.88 -15.27
C SER A 2 6.32 3.42 -15.10
N LYS A 3 7.30 2.52 -15.23
CA LYS A 3 7.06 1.09 -15.00
C LYS A 3 7.41 0.67 -13.58
N LYS A 4 7.97 1.57 -12.77
CA LYS A 4 8.38 1.26 -11.41
C LYS A 4 7.20 0.80 -10.55
N GLY A 5 6.13 1.61 -10.52
CA GLY A 5 4.97 1.29 -9.73
C GLY A 5 4.34 -0.02 -10.12
N SER A 6 4.33 -0.32 -11.43
CA SER A 6 3.75 -1.57 -11.93
C SER A 6 4.49 -2.81 -11.43
N ASN A 7 5.81 -2.75 -11.34
CA ASN A 7 6.60 -3.89 -10.86
C ASN A 7 6.35 -4.17 -9.39
N GLU A 8 6.32 -3.12 -8.57
CA GLU A 8 6.04 -3.28 -7.15
C GLU A 8 4.60 -3.73 -6.92
N GLU A 9 3.65 -3.20 -7.69
CA GLU A 9 2.25 -3.63 -7.59
C GLU A 9 2.11 -5.11 -7.91
N ARG A 10 2.77 -5.58 -8.98
CA ARG A 10 2.75 -6.99 -9.31
C ARG A 10 3.37 -7.86 -8.23
N ALA A 11 4.45 -7.37 -7.61
CA ALA A 11 5.09 -8.07 -6.51
C ALA A 11 4.15 -8.22 -5.31
N VAL A 12 3.38 -7.17 -5.00
CA VAL A 12 2.39 -7.22 -3.92
C VAL A 12 1.30 -8.25 -4.25
N VAL A 13 0.81 -8.24 -5.49
CA VAL A 13 -0.21 -9.22 -5.92
C VAL A 13 0.32 -10.65 -5.72
N ARG A 14 1.55 -10.92 -6.21
CA ARG A 14 2.13 -12.26 -6.08
C ARG A 14 2.28 -12.68 -4.62
N LEU A 15 2.69 -11.76 -3.77
CA LEU A 15 2.85 -12.05 -2.35
C LEU A 15 1.53 -12.48 -1.72
N PHE A 16 0.45 -11.77 -2.03
CA PHE A 16 -0.87 -12.14 -1.53
C PHE A 16 -1.32 -13.49 -2.10
N GLU A 17 -1.09 -13.71 -3.39
CA GLU A 17 -1.48 -14.99 -4.01
C GLU A 17 -0.75 -16.17 -3.39
N GLU A 18 0.52 -16.01 -3.06
CA GLU A 18 1.28 -17.05 -2.37
C GLU A 18 0.73 -17.37 -0.99
N LEU A 19 0.03 -16.43 -0.38
CA LEU A 19 -0.61 -16.62 0.92
C LEU A 19 -2.06 -17.10 0.81
N GLY A 20 -2.51 -17.41 -0.40
CA GLY A 20 -3.85 -17.96 -0.61
C GLY A 20 -4.92 -16.91 -0.85
N TYR A 21 -4.53 -15.68 -1.15
CA TYR A 21 -5.49 -14.60 -1.46
C TYR A 21 -5.79 -14.53 -2.93
N GLY A 22 -6.99 -14.08 -3.27
CA GLY A 22 -7.25 -13.50 -4.58
C GLY A 22 -6.77 -12.06 -4.55
N ALA A 23 -6.05 -11.64 -5.58
CA ALA A 23 -5.52 -10.28 -5.61
C ALA A 23 -5.48 -9.77 -7.04
N ILE A 24 -5.74 -8.47 -7.20
CA ILE A 24 -5.70 -7.83 -8.50
C ILE A 24 -5.05 -6.46 -8.39
N ARG A 25 -4.39 -6.08 -9.46
CA ARG A 25 -4.01 -4.69 -9.66
C ARG A 25 -5.23 -3.95 -10.19
N VAL A 26 -5.51 -2.80 -9.62
CA VAL A 26 -6.62 -1.97 -10.08
C VAL A 26 -6.13 -1.14 -11.26
N PRO A 27 -6.73 -1.27 -12.44
CA PRO A 27 -6.27 -0.49 -13.59
C PRO A 27 -6.50 0.99 -13.40
N ALA A 28 -5.54 1.80 -13.81
CA ALA A 28 -5.70 3.23 -13.88
C ALA A 28 -6.60 3.55 -15.06
N SER A 29 -7.68 4.27 -14.84
CA SER A 29 -8.61 4.61 -15.90
C SER A 29 -8.17 5.89 -16.57
N GLY A 30 -7.51 5.76 -17.70
CA GLY A 30 -7.13 6.91 -18.51
C GLY A 30 -6.08 7.81 -17.87
N ALA A 31 -5.29 8.46 -18.71
CA ALA A 31 -4.16 9.25 -18.24
C ALA A 31 -4.57 10.53 -17.54
N ARG A 32 -5.77 11.01 -17.80
CA ARG A 32 -6.23 12.28 -17.24
C ARG A 32 -7.12 12.13 -16.05
N THR A 33 -7.69 10.97 -15.88
CA THR A 33 -8.65 10.75 -14.80
C THR A 33 -7.90 10.42 -13.56
N LYS A 34 -8.08 11.25 -12.56
CA LYS A 34 -7.52 10.98 -11.25
C LYS A 34 -8.30 9.83 -10.67
N SER A 35 -7.62 8.73 -10.45
CA SER A 35 -8.26 7.57 -9.85
C SER A 35 -8.26 7.71 -8.34
N ASP A 36 -9.43 7.53 -7.74
CA ASP A 36 -9.56 7.47 -6.29
C ASP A 36 -9.52 6.02 -5.78
N LYS A 37 -9.08 5.11 -6.63
CA LYS A 37 -9.03 3.69 -6.30
C LYS A 37 -7.64 3.30 -5.82
N PRO A 38 -7.56 2.28 -4.94
CA PRO A 38 -6.25 1.79 -4.50
C PRO A 38 -5.52 1.10 -5.65
N ASP A 39 -4.23 0.85 -5.45
CA ASP A 39 -3.42 0.17 -6.46
C ASP A 39 -3.72 -1.31 -6.56
N VAL A 40 -4.00 -1.95 -5.43
CA VAL A 40 -4.21 -3.39 -5.35
C VAL A 40 -5.38 -3.68 -4.42
N LEU A 41 -6.18 -4.67 -4.79
CA LEU A 41 -7.20 -5.23 -3.91
C LEU A 41 -6.88 -6.70 -3.68
N ALA A 42 -7.02 -7.15 -2.44
CA ALA A 42 -6.76 -8.54 -2.08
C ALA A 42 -7.78 -9.02 -1.07
N GLY A 43 -8.20 -10.28 -1.20
CA GLY A 43 -9.15 -10.87 -0.28
C GLY A 43 -9.04 -12.38 -0.25
N ASN A 44 -9.34 -12.98 0.89
CA ASN A 44 -9.31 -14.43 1.05
C ASN A 44 -10.64 -15.01 1.55
N GLY A 45 -11.71 -14.21 1.50
CA GLY A 45 -13.01 -14.63 2.00
C GLY A 45 -13.23 -14.28 3.47
N ARG A 46 -12.19 -13.88 4.18
CA ARG A 46 -12.26 -13.44 5.58
C ARG A 46 -11.64 -12.06 5.75
N ASN A 47 -10.45 -11.88 5.22
CA ASN A 47 -9.71 -10.62 5.32
C ASN A 47 -9.63 -9.98 3.95
N TYR A 48 -9.85 -8.67 3.90
CA TYR A 48 -9.86 -7.90 2.66
C TYR A 48 -9.00 -6.67 2.84
N TYR A 49 -8.18 -6.36 1.85
CA TYR A 49 -7.24 -5.23 1.91
C TYR A 49 -7.38 -4.34 0.69
N ALA A 50 -7.34 -3.05 0.93
CA ALA A 50 -7.18 -2.03 -0.10
C ALA A 50 -5.78 -1.46 0.08
N ILE A 51 -4.94 -1.57 -0.93
CA ILE A 51 -3.50 -1.37 -0.77
C ILE A 51 -3.02 -0.28 -1.71
N GLU A 52 -2.37 0.73 -1.13
CA GLU A 52 -1.62 1.72 -1.88
C GLU A 52 -0.16 1.31 -1.83
N VAL A 53 0.49 1.21 -3.00
CA VAL A 53 1.88 0.73 -3.09
C VAL A 53 2.79 1.91 -3.39
N LYS A 54 3.83 2.07 -2.58
CA LYS A 54 4.80 3.14 -2.74
C LYS A 54 6.20 2.57 -2.70
N SER A 55 7.09 3.11 -3.53
CA SER A 55 8.47 2.68 -3.55
C SER A 55 9.40 3.87 -3.76
N SER A 56 10.64 3.74 -3.28
CA SER A 56 11.64 4.77 -3.48
C SER A 56 13.05 4.18 -3.41
N ARG A 57 13.94 4.75 -4.22
CA ARG A 57 15.38 4.51 -4.11
C ARG A 57 16.02 5.47 -3.15
N ASN A 58 15.31 6.53 -2.79
CA ASN A 58 15.81 7.58 -1.90
C ASN A 58 15.45 7.24 -0.46
N ASP A 59 15.78 8.15 0.46
CA ASP A 59 15.56 7.92 1.87
C ASP A 59 14.15 8.25 2.33
N TYR A 60 13.36 8.92 1.48
CA TYR A 60 12.03 9.38 1.85
C TYR A 60 10.99 8.97 0.82
N ILE A 61 9.78 8.74 1.30
CA ILE A 61 8.59 8.66 0.49
C ILE A 61 7.64 9.74 0.99
N TYR A 62 7.09 10.52 0.05
CA TYR A 62 6.11 11.56 0.34
C TYR A 62 4.78 11.16 -0.27
N ILE A 63 3.72 11.27 0.53
CA ILE A 63 2.38 10.91 0.08
C ILE A 63 1.47 12.10 0.34
N ARG A 64 0.73 12.52 -0.68
CA ARG A 64 -0.20 13.63 -0.53
C ARG A 64 -1.38 13.21 0.35
N SER A 65 -1.88 14.14 1.15
CA SER A 65 -3.00 13.87 2.04
C SER A 65 -4.23 13.39 1.27
N GLU A 66 -4.44 13.91 0.06
CA GLU A 66 -5.57 13.47 -0.77
C GLU A 66 -5.51 11.98 -1.10
N GLN A 67 -4.30 11.45 -1.32
CA GLN A 67 -4.14 10.02 -1.59
C GLN A 67 -4.52 9.17 -0.39
N ILE A 68 -4.16 9.63 0.80
CA ILE A 68 -4.53 8.95 2.03
C ILE A 68 -6.05 8.98 2.23
N ASP A 69 -6.66 10.16 2.03
CA ASP A 69 -8.10 10.30 2.17
C ASP A 69 -8.86 9.40 1.19
N GLU A 70 -8.39 9.35 -0.05
CA GLU A 70 -8.99 8.50 -1.08
C GLU A 70 -8.91 7.02 -0.71
N LEU A 71 -7.76 6.60 -0.21
CA LEU A 71 -7.57 5.21 0.22
C LEU A 71 -8.52 4.87 1.38
N LEU A 72 -8.60 5.73 2.37
CA LEU A 72 -9.47 5.51 3.53
C LEU A 72 -10.94 5.46 3.12
N ASN A 73 -11.36 6.37 2.27
CA ASN A 73 -12.74 6.41 1.81
C ASN A 73 -13.10 5.18 0.98
N PHE A 74 -12.22 4.78 0.07
CA PHE A 74 -12.48 3.59 -0.72
C PHE A 74 -12.55 2.34 0.15
N ALA A 75 -11.59 2.18 1.04
CA ALA A 75 -11.53 1.00 1.91
C ALA A 75 -12.78 0.89 2.77
N SER A 76 -13.22 2.01 3.34
CA SER A 76 -14.42 2.04 4.17
C SER A 76 -15.66 1.59 3.41
N ARG A 77 -15.83 2.08 2.20
CA ARG A 77 -17.01 1.74 1.37
C ARG A 77 -16.95 0.30 0.87
N PHE A 78 -15.75 -0.16 0.55
CA PHE A 78 -15.55 -1.49 0.01
C PHE A 78 -15.60 -2.58 1.09
N GLY A 79 -15.34 -2.22 2.32
CA GLY A 79 -15.27 -3.18 3.41
C GLY A 79 -13.89 -3.80 3.56
N ALA A 80 -12.84 -3.06 3.21
CA ALA A 80 -11.47 -3.55 3.25
C ALA A 80 -10.66 -2.80 4.29
N THR A 81 -9.58 -3.43 4.74
CA THR A 81 -8.59 -2.78 5.60
C THR A 81 -7.62 -1.99 4.73
N PRO A 82 -7.48 -0.68 4.96
CA PRO A 82 -6.54 0.13 4.17
C PRO A 82 -5.12 -0.05 4.69
N ILE A 83 -4.19 -0.30 3.78
CA ILE A 83 -2.77 -0.37 4.14
C ILE A 83 -1.91 0.29 3.06
N LEU A 84 -0.76 0.76 3.49
CA LEU A 84 0.31 1.20 2.60
C LEU A 84 1.36 0.11 2.57
N ALA A 85 1.70 -0.36 1.38
CA ALA A 85 2.79 -1.30 1.18
C ALA A 85 3.97 -0.51 0.63
N VAL A 86 5.04 -0.44 1.39
CA VAL A 86 6.15 0.47 1.12
C VAL A 86 7.43 -0.32 0.86
N LYS A 87 8.08 0.01 -0.25
CA LYS A 87 9.32 -0.67 -0.64
C LYS A 87 10.45 0.35 -0.81
N PHE A 88 11.45 0.26 0.04
CA PHE A 88 12.74 0.93 -0.18
C PHE A 88 13.73 -0.07 -0.74
N THR A 89 14.70 0.41 -1.51
CA THR A 89 15.74 -0.44 -2.09
C THR A 89 16.44 -1.25 -0.99
N TYR A 90 16.57 -2.55 -1.18
CA TYR A 90 17.19 -3.50 -0.25
C TYR A 90 16.42 -3.69 1.07
N VAL A 91 15.21 -3.20 1.15
CA VAL A 91 14.34 -3.40 2.32
C VAL A 91 13.11 -4.16 1.86
N PRO A 92 12.66 -5.20 2.56
CA PRO A 92 11.41 -5.88 2.19
C PRO A 92 10.22 -4.93 2.25
N PHE A 93 9.12 -5.31 1.59
CA PHE A 93 7.88 -4.54 1.72
C PHE A 93 7.48 -4.40 3.17
N LYS A 94 7.23 -3.18 3.60
CA LYS A 94 6.76 -2.86 4.95
C LYS A 94 5.34 -2.35 4.88
N VAL A 95 4.61 -2.53 5.97
CA VAL A 95 3.23 -2.07 6.08
C VAL A 95 3.15 -0.87 6.98
N PHE A 96 2.40 0.13 6.53
CA PHE A 96 2.07 1.29 7.34
C PHE A 96 0.56 1.44 7.38
N ASN A 97 0.04 1.70 8.57
CA ASN A 97 -1.36 2.10 8.72
C ASN A 97 -1.47 3.56 8.30
N PRO A 98 -2.33 3.88 7.31
CA PRO A 98 -2.44 5.26 6.87
C PRO A 98 -2.85 6.24 7.96
N LEU A 99 -3.49 5.76 9.02
CA LEU A 99 -3.91 6.61 10.13
C LEU A 99 -2.76 6.98 11.08
N ASP A 100 -1.63 6.29 11.00
CA ASP A 100 -0.51 6.49 11.92
C ASP A 100 0.62 7.34 11.33
N LEU A 101 0.42 7.91 10.16
CA LEU A 101 1.46 8.67 9.49
C LEU A 101 1.54 10.10 10.02
N ASN A 102 2.76 10.64 10.04
CA ASN A 102 3.00 12.02 10.42
C ASN A 102 2.82 12.95 9.23
N VAL A 103 2.15 14.07 9.46
CA VAL A 103 1.90 15.08 8.44
C VAL A 103 2.96 16.16 8.53
N THR A 104 3.57 16.50 7.40
CA THR A 104 4.52 17.62 7.33
C THR A 104 3.78 18.95 7.28
N LYS A 105 4.53 20.04 7.43
CA LYS A 105 3.95 21.39 7.35
C LYS A 105 3.29 21.67 6.00
N SER A 106 3.75 21.01 4.95
CA SER A 106 3.18 21.18 3.62
C SER A 106 1.93 20.32 3.37
N GLY A 107 1.47 19.57 4.38
CA GLY A 107 0.30 18.71 4.24
C GLY A 107 0.58 17.38 3.58
N LYS A 108 1.83 16.97 3.53
CA LYS A 108 2.23 15.68 3.00
C LYS A 108 2.61 14.74 4.13
N TYR A 109 2.30 13.46 3.92
CA TYR A 109 2.78 12.43 4.82
C TYR A 109 4.17 11.99 4.38
N THR A 110 5.04 11.70 5.34
CA THR A 110 6.40 11.24 5.05
C THR A 110 6.70 9.91 5.71
N ILE A 111 7.45 9.08 4.97
CA ILE A 111 8.00 7.84 5.50
C ILE A 111 9.49 7.87 5.22
N HIS A 112 10.30 7.69 6.26
CA HIS A 112 11.75 7.68 6.13
C HIS A 112 12.25 6.24 6.12
N ARG A 113 13.27 5.97 5.29
CA ARG A 113 13.85 4.63 5.15
C ARG A 113 14.28 4.05 6.50
N SER A 114 14.91 4.84 7.35
CA SER A 114 15.40 4.35 8.63
C SER A 114 14.27 3.93 9.55
N SER A 115 13.15 4.65 9.52
CA SER A 115 11.95 4.27 10.28
C SER A 115 11.33 3.00 9.72
N ALA A 116 11.30 2.88 8.38
CA ALA A 116 10.68 1.74 7.72
C ALA A 116 11.33 0.42 8.10
N LYS A 117 12.64 0.42 8.38
CA LYS A 117 13.35 -0.80 8.75
C LYS A 117 12.81 -1.45 10.00
N ASP A 118 12.23 -0.66 10.90
CA ASP A 118 11.72 -1.15 12.18
C ASP A 118 10.25 -1.54 12.12
N ASP A 119 9.60 -1.33 10.98
CA ASP A 119 8.19 -1.66 10.83
C ASP A 119 8.00 -3.09 10.37
N ILE A 120 6.77 -3.58 10.50
CA ILE A 120 6.47 -4.98 10.18
C ILE A 120 6.52 -5.23 8.68
N ASP A 121 7.11 -6.35 8.29
CA ASP A 121 7.10 -6.80 6.90
C ASP A 121 5.68 -7.13 6.47
N LEU A 122 5.37 -6.86 5.21
CA LEU A 122 4.04 -7.14 4.65
C LEU A 122 3.65 -8.60 4.83
N LEU A 123 4.59 -9.51 4.57
CA LEU A 123 4.36 -10.94 4.72
C LEU A 123 3.94 -11.30 6.16
N ASP A 124 4.68 -10.78 7.13
CA ASP A 124 4.42 -11.04 8.54
C ASP A 124 3.10 -10.44 8.99
N TYR A 125 2.80 -9.23 8.51
CA TYR A 125 1.55 -8.56 8.84
C TYR A 125 0.34 -9.40 8.40
N ILE A 126 0.38 -9.91 7.18
CA ILE A 126 -0.74 -10.71 6.66
C ILE A 126 -0.86 -12.02 7.43
N LYS A 127 0.26 -12.70 7.69
CA LYS A 127 0.26 -13.95 8.43
C LYS A 127 -0.29 -13.79 9.84
N GLU A 128 0.09 -12.71 10.52
CA GLU A 128 -0.41 -12.45 11.86
C GLU A 128 -1.93 -12.23 11.88
N ARG A 129 -2.42 -11.45 10.91
CA ARG A 129 -3.86 -11.20 10.84
C ARG A 129 -4.65 -12.45 10.48
N ASP A 130 -4.08 -13.33 9.66
CA ASP A 130 -4.76 -14.55 9.26
C ASP A 130 -4.93 -15.55 10.42
N LYS A 131 -4.18 -15.38 11.48
CA LYS A 131 -4.32 -16.22 12.68
C LYS A 131 -5.48 -15.82 13.56
N LEU A 132 -6.02 -14.64 13.39
CA LEU A 132 -7.10 -14.11 14.25
C LEU A 132 -8.50 -14.65 13.90
#